data_c666e8b382821f50114c95b14301cf20
#
_entry.id   c666e8b382821f50114c95b14301cf20
#
_cell.length_a   1.000
_cell.length_b   1.000
_cell.length_c   1.000
_cell.angle_alpha   90.00
_cell.angle_beta   90.00
_cell.angle_gamma   90.00
#
_symmetry.space_group_name_H-M   'P 1'
#
loop_
_entity.id
_entity.type
_entity.pdbx_description
1 polymer ?
#
loop_
_entity_poly.entity_id
_entity_poly.type
_entity_poly.pdbx_seq_one_letter_code
_entity_poly.pdbx_strand_id
1 'polypeptide(L)'
;MSKQKKFILQENEIPTQWYNIQADMVNKPLPLLNPKTKQPVTVEDLAQIFNFECSKQELDTQHAWIDIPEPVREMYTYYRATPLVRAYALEKALDTPAHIYFKNESVNPLGSHKINSALAQCYYCKQEGTTNVTTETGAGQWGAALSYAAKVFGLEAAVYQVKISMQQKPYRSSIMRTFGATVEGSPSMSTRAGKDIITRDPHLSLIHI
;
A
#
# COMPACT_ATOMS: atom_id res chain seq x y z
N MET A 1 -35.47 -3.43 19.02
CA MET A 1 -34.76 -2.61 18.01
C MET A 1 -33.55 -3.39 17.50
N SER A 2 -33.36 -3.53 16.18
CA SER A 2 -32.16 -4.17 15.65
C SER A 2 -30.94 -3.30 15.93
N LYS A 3 -29.88 -3.90 16.48
CA LYS A 3 -28.61 -3.18 16.72
C LYS A 3 -27.96 -2.85 15.38
N GLN A 4 -27.55 -1.59 15.18
CA GLN A 4 -26.86 -1.16 13.97
C GLN A 4 -25.53 -1.91 13.83
N LYS A 5 -25.29 -2.50 12.65
CA LYS A 5 -24.10 -3.28 12.35
C LYS A 5 -23.14 -2.59 11.40
N LYS A 6 -23.64 -1.79 10.46
CA LYS A 6 -22.84 -1.12 9.43
C LYS A 6 -22.93 0.39 9.59
N PHE A 7 -21.80 1.03 9.46
CA PHE A 7 -21.65 2.48 9.44
C PHE A 7 -20.92 2.83 8.13
N ILE A 8 -21.52 3.71 7.33
CA ILE A 8 -20.99 4.15 6.05
C ILE A 8 -21.11 5.66 6.03
N LEU A 9 -20.02 6.36 5.77
CA LEU A 9 -20.00 7.81 5.58
C LEU A 9 -20.67 8.18 4.25
N GLN A 10 -21.34 9.32 4.20
CA GLN A 10 -21.79 9.93 2.95
C GLN A 10 -20.60 10.52 2.19
N GLU A 11 -20.77 10.84 0.90
CA GLU A 11 -19.67 11.40 0.07
C GLU A 11 -19.08 12.68 0.68
N ASN A 12 -19.92 13.57 1.19
CA ASN A 12 -19.49 14.82 1.81
C ASN A 12 -18.84 14.66 3.18
N GLU A 13 -18.86 13.46 3.75
CA GLU A 13 -18.20 13.12 5.01
C GLU A 13 -16.85 12.42 4.79
N ILE A 14 -16.47 12.14 3.54
CA ILE A 14 -15.16 11.55 3.21
C ILE A 14 -14.06 12.53 3.62
N PRO A 15 -13.06 12.09 4.43
CA PRO A 15 -11.99 12.97 4.90
C PRO A 15 -11.22 13.62 3.75
N THR A 16 -10.91 14.91 3.90
CA THR A 16 -10.09 15.70 2.97
C THR A 16 -8.62 15.71 3.36
N GLN A 17 -8.28 15.17 4.54
CA GLN A 17 -6.94 15.13 5.09
C GLN A 17 -6.62 13.74 5.61
N TRP A 18 -5.35 13.36 5.55
CA TRP A 18 -4.82 12.20 6.28
C TRP A 18 -4.40 12.63 7.67
N TYR A 19 -4.62 11.75 8.64
CA TYR A 19 -4.14 11.96 9.99
C TYR A 19 -2.79 11.28 10.20
N ASN A 20 -1.79 12.08 10.53
CA ASN A 20 -0.47 11.63 10.91
C ASN A 20 -0.37 11.48 12.42
N ILE A 21 -0.56 10.27 12.91
CA ILE A 21 -0.53 9.94 14.33
C ILE A 21 0.81 10.29 15.00
N GLN A 22 1.92 10.32 14.26
CA GLN A 22 3.25 10.61 14.80
C GLN A 22 3.32 12.00 15.44
N ALA A 23 2.54 12.98 14.94
CA ALA A 23 2.50 14.32 15.51
C ALA A 23 1.97 14.33 16.95
N ASP A 24 1.00 13.46 17.25
CA ASP A 24 0.31 13.41 18.55
C ASP A 24 0.79 12.28 19.47
N MET A 25 1.73 11.44 19.02
CA MET A 25 2.28 10.38 19.87
C MET A 25 3.09 10.97 21.02
N VAL A 26 2.79 10.57 22.27
CA VAL A 26 3.57 10.92 23.46
C VAL A 26 5.00 10.36 23.35
N ASN A 27 5.09 9.08 22.96
CA ASN A 27 6.37 8.43 22.70
C ASN A 27 6.55 8.35 21.19
N LYS A 28 7.37 9.22 20.63
CA LYS A 28 7.70 9.18 19.18
C LYS A 28 8.40 7.88 18.83
N PRO A 29 8.17 7.32 17.63
CA PRO A 29 8.92 6.16 17.17
C PRO A 29 10.42 6.51 17.07
N LEU A 30 11.26 5.48 17.26
CA LEU A 30 12.70 5.66 17.03
C LEU A 30 12.94 5.99 15.55
N PRO A 31 13.92 6.85 15.24
CA PRO A 31 14.21 7.20 13.85
C PRO A 31 14.68 5.98 13.06
N LEU A 32 14.26 5.90 11.80
CA LEU A 32 14.84 4.95 10.85
C LEU A 32 16.33 5.24 10.69
N LEU A 33 17.16 4.20 10.66
CA LEU A 33 18.62 4.35 10.53
C LEU A 33 19.06 3.96 9.12
N ASN A 34 19.93 4.79 8.55
CA ASN A 34 20.63 4.45 7.31
C ASN A 34 21.52 3.23 7.57
N PRO A 35 21.39 2.14 6.80
CA PRO A 35 22.10 0.89 7.06
C PRO A 35 23.62 1.00 6.95
N LYS A 36 24.11 1.98 6.18
CA LYS A 36 25.56 2.21 5.99
C LYS A 36 26.15 3.10 7.08
N THR A 37 25.51 4.24 7.35
CA THR A 37 26.05 5.26 8.26
C THR A 37 25.61 5.05 9.71
N LYS A 38 24.55 4.28 9.95
CA LYS A 38 23.90 4.09 11.26
C LYS A 38 23.36 5.39 11.88
N GLN A 39 23.26 6.44 11.08
CA GLN A 39 22.66 7.72 11.48
C GLN A 39 21.17 7.72 11.08
N PRO A 40 20.33 8.57 11.70
CA PRO A 40 18.95 8.76 11.24
C PRO A 40 18.90 9.06 9.73
N VAL A 41 17.96 8.44 9.02
CA VAL A 41 17.77 8.69 7.59
C VAL A 41 17.25 10.11 7.36
N THR A 42 17.67 10.71 6.25
CA THR A 42 17.15 11.99 5.77
C THR A 42 16.07 11.76 4.70
N VAL A 43 15.38 12.84 4.33
CA VAL A 43 14.43 12.80 3.20
C VAL A 43 15.14 12.36 1.92
N GLU A 44 16.35 12.86 1.68
CA GLU A 44 17.18 12.54 0.51
C GLU A 44 17.61 11.06 0.49
N ASP A 45 17.90 10.48 1.67
CA ASP A 45 18.19 9.04 1.78
C ASP A 45 16.98 8.20 1.32
N LEU A 46 15.77 8.53 1.77
CA LEU A 46 14.54 7.84 1.40
C LEU A 46 14.16 8.12 -0.05
N ALA A 47 14.38 9.31 -0.55
CA ALA A 47 14.06 9.72 -1.92
C ALA A 47 14.91 9.01 -2.99
N GLN A 48 15.94 8.26 -2.59
CA GLN A 48 16.64 7.35 -3.51
C GLN A 48 15.80 6.12 -3.89
N ILE A 49 14.75 5.81 -3.12
CA ILE A 49 13.91 4.60 -3.31
C ILE A 49 12.45 4.98 -3.50
N PHE A 50 11.96 6.00 -2.79
CA PHE A 50 10.58 6.48 -2.85
C PHE A 50 10.52 7.85 -3.53
N ASN A 51 9.32 8.34 -3.84
CA ASN A 51 9.17 9.73 -4.25
C ASN A 51 9.45 10.69 -3.08
N PHE A 52 9.83 11.91 -3.41
CA PHE A 52 10.29 12.90 -2.43
C PHE A 52 9.19 13.29 -1.43
N GLU A 53 7.95 13.49 -1.94
CA GLU A 53 6.86 13.91 -1.06
C GLU A 53 6.45 12.81 -0.07
N CYS A 54 6.40 11.54 -0.48
CA CYS A 54 6.19 10.43 0.46
C CYS A 54 7.33 10.31 1.48
N SER A 55 8.59 10.53 1.06
CA SER A 55 9.75 10.52 1.94
C SER A 55 9.67 11.62 3.01
N LYS A 56 9.19 12.79 2.61
CA LYS A 56 8.94 13.93 3.50
C LYS A 56 7.84 13.63 4.53
N GLN A 57 6.72 13.08 4.07
CA GLN A 57 5.59 12.72 4.93
C GLN A 57 5.94 11.59 5.91
N GLU A 58 6.76 10.62 5.50
CA GLU A 58 7.20 9.51 6.37
C GLU A 58 8.01 10.02 7.58
N LEU A 59 8.82 11.05 7.38
CA LEU A 59 9.66 11.63 8.43
C LEU A 59 9.01 12.79 9.19
N ASP A 60 7.80 13.19 8.80
CA ASP A 60 7.08 14.30 9.44
C ASP A 60 6.49 13.85 10.78
N THR A 61 6.97 14.44 11.85
CA THR A 61 6.48 14.23 13.22
C THR A 61 5.82 15.48 13.82
N GLN A 62 5.59 16.51 12.99
CA GLN A 62 5.11 17.82 13.44
C GLN A 62 3.67 18.12 13.02
N HIS A 63 3.30 17.72 11.81
CA HIS A 63 1.98 18.03 11.24
C HIS A 63 1.02 16.85 11.43
N ALA A 64 -0.02 17.05 12.25
CA ALA A 64 -1.03 16.02 12.50
C ALA A 64 -1.97 15.80 11.30
N TRP A 65 -2.16 16.81 10.46
CA TRP A 65 -3.07 16.76 9.33
C TRP A 65 -2.36 17.11 8.03
N ILE A 66 -2.51 16.26 7.03
CA ILE A 66 -1.89 16.41 5.70
C ILE A 66 -3.01 16.40 4.67
N ASP A 67 -3.11 17.45 3.87
CA ASP A 67 -4.13 17.55 2.84
C ASP A 67 -4.02 16.44 1.80
N ILE A 68 -5.15 15.81 1.49
CA ILE A 68 -5.23 14.83 0.40
C ILE A 68 -5.36 15.60 -0.91
N PRO A 69 -4.44 15.42 -1.88
CA PRO A 69 -4.53 16.07 -3.17
C PRO A 69 -5.87 15.79 -3.87
N GLU A 70 -6.43 16.81 -4.51
CA GLU A 70 -7.75 16.69 -5.14
C GLU A 70 -7.87 15.52 -6.12
N PRO A 71 -6.90 15.25 -7.03
CA PRO A 71 -6.99 14.08 -7.91
C PRO A 71 -7.03 12.74 -7.18
N VAL A 72 -6.40 12.65 -5.99
CA VAL A 72 -6.46 11.46 -5.15
C VAL A 72 -7.82 11.35 -4.45
N ARG A 73 -8.37 12.49 -3.98
CA ARG A 73 -9.73 12.53 -3.39
C ARG A 73 -10.78 12.14 -4.41
N GLU A 74 -10.68 12.64 -5.65
CA GLU A 74 -11.57 12.25 -6.74
C GLU A 74 -11.56 10.73 -6.92
N MET A 75 -10.39 10.11 -6.99
CA MET A 75 -10.29 8.64 -7.11
C MET A 75 -10.88 7.92 -5.89
N TYR A 76 -10.79 8.50 -4.70
CA TYR A 76 -11.41 7.92 -3.51
C TYR A 76 -12.94 7.89 -3.58
N THR A 77 -13.59 8.85 -4.22
CA THR A 77 -15.07 8.90 -4.32
C THR A 77 -15.64 7.70 -5.08
N TYR A 78 -14.88 7.06 -5.97
CA TYR A 78 -15.34 5.89 -6.73
C TYR A 78 -15.59 4.64 -5.88
N TYR A 79 -15.00 4.53 -4.67
CA TYR A 79 -15.14 3.31 -3.85
C TYR A 79 -15.19 3.56 -2.33
N ARG A 80 -14.95 4.76 -1.88
CA ARG A 80 -15.10 5.14 -0.47
C ARG A 80 -16.49 5.81 -0.29
N ALA A 81 -17.13 5.70 0.90
CA ALA A 81 -16.54 5.11 2.11
C ALA A 81 -16.80 3.60 2.13
N THR A 82 -15.75 2.83 2.43
CA THR A 82 -15.92 1.41 2.73
C THR A 82 -16.58 1.24 4.11
N PRO A 83 -17.41 0.19 4.34
CA PRO A 83 -18.14 0.07 5.60
C PRO A 83 -17.26 -0.17 6.81
N LEU A 84 -17.59 0.45 7.94
CA LEU A 84 -17.17 0.03 9.26
C LEU A 84 -18.25 -0.92 9.82
N VAL A 85 -17.85 -2.14 10.18
CA VAL A 85 -18.79 -3.19 10.59
C VAL A 85 -18.50 -3.65 12.00
N ARG A 86 -19.52 -3.67 12.84
CA ARG A 86 -19.40 -4.19 14.21
C ARG A 86 -19.49 -5.72 14.24
N ALA A 87 -18.56 -6.36 14.90
CA ALA A 87 -18.40 -7.81 14.96
C ALA A 87 -19.11 -8.43 16.18
N TYR A 88 -20.41 -8.25 16.30
CA TYR A 88 -21.20 -8.75 17.46
C TYR A 88 -21.01 -10.25 17.76
N ALA A 89 -20.87 -11.08 16.72
CA ALA A 89 -20.65 -12.51 16.92
C ALA A 89 -19.27 -12.79 17.55
N LEU A 90 -18.24 -12.04 17.18
CA LEU A 90 -16.92 -12.14 17.76
C LEU A 90 -16.90 -11.64 19.21
N GLU A 91 -17.56 -10.50 19.49
CA GLU A 91 -17.71 -9.98 20.86
C GLU A 91 -18.35 -11.05 21.78
N LYS A 92 -19.41 -11.70 21.30
CA LYS A 92 -20.09 -12.77 22.03
C LYS A 92 -19.20 -14.01 22.21
N ALA A 93 -18.47 -14.42 21.17
CA ALA A 93 -17.60 -15.58 21.21
C ALA A 93 -16.41 -15.41 22.17
N LEU A 94 -15.93 -14.17 22.33
CA LEU A 94 -14.84 -13.79 23.24
C LEU A 94 -15.32 -13.45 24.65
N ASP A 95 -16.64 -13.45 24.89
CA ASP A 95 -17.25 -13.01 26.15
C ASP A 95 -16.66 -11.69 26.68
N THR A 96 -16.55 -10.68 25.78
CA THR A 96 -15.88 -9.41 26.07
C THR A 96 -16.87 -8.25 26.11
N PRO A 97 -16.69 -7.26 27.02
CA PRO A 97 -17.44 -6.00 26.97
C PRO A 97 -16.95 -5.04 25.87
N ALA A 98 -15.81 -5.35 25.25
CA ALA A 98 -15.23 -4.51 24.20
C ALA A 98 -16.11 -4.46 22.95
N HIS A 99 -16.21 -3.29 22.36
CA HIS A 99 -16.84 -3.10 21.06
C HIS A 99 -15.83 -3.32 19.93
N ILE A 100 -15.97 -4.42 19.21
CA ILE A 100 -15.04 -4.82 18.15
C ILE A 100 -15.60 -4.41 16.78
N TYR A 101 -14.81 -3.69 16.01
CA TYR A 101 -15.15 -3.26 14.66
C TYR A 101 -14.07 -3.69 13.68
N PHE A 102 -14.47 -3.91 12.43
CA PHE A 102 -13.55 -4.06 11.32
C PHE A 102 -13.94 -3.15 10.16
N LYS A 103 -12.93 -2.54 9.54
CA LYS A 103 -13.09 -1.76 8.32
C LYS A 103 -13.10 -2.72 7.13
N ASN A 104 -14.23 -2.82 6.44
CA ASN A 104 -14.40 -3.79 5.36
C ASN A 104 -13.85 -3.25 4.05
N GLU A 105 -12.57 -3.49 3.78
CA GLU A 105 -11.91 -3.11 2.54
C GLU A 105 -12.07 -4.15 1.40
N SER A 106 -12.78 -5.26 1.64
CA SER A 106 -13.04 -6.26 0.59
C SER A 106 -13.98 -5.76 -0.50
N VAL A 107 -14.70 -4.69 -0.24
CA VAL A 107 -15.68 -4.09 -1.18
C VAL A 107 -15.07 -3.05 -2.13
N ASN A 108 -13.80 -2.68 -1.96
CA ASN A 108 -13.13 -1.82 -2.92
C ASN A 108 -12.71 -2.61 -4.19
N PRO A 109 -12.35 -1.94 -5.29
CA PRO A 109 -12.08 -2.58 -6.58
C PRO A 109 -11.04 -3.71 -6.56
N LEU A 110 -10.14 -3.71 -5.57
CA LEU A 110 -9.01 -4.66 -5.48
C LEU A 110 -9.10 -5.59 -4.27
N GLY A 111 -10.13 -5.43 -3.44
CA GLY A 111 -10.33 -6.21 -2.21
C GLY A 111 -9.20 -6.02 -1.18
N SER A 112 -8.55 -4.86 -1.16
CA SER A 112 -7.44 -4.55 -0.25
C SER A 112 -7.31 -3.05 0.00
N HIS A 113 -7.05 -2.65 1.27
CA HIS A 113 -6.80 -1.26 1.66
C HIS A 113 -5.59 -0.62 0.95
N LYS A 114 -4.72 -1.40 0.36
CA LYS A 114 -3.49 -0.93 -0.29
C LYS A 114 -3.73 0.00 -1.48
N ILE A 115 -4.91 -0.03 -2.08
CA ILE A 115 -5.31 0.91 -3.13
C ILE A 115 -5.24 2.37 -2.62
N ASN A 116 -5.57 2.61 -1.35
CA ASN A 116 -5.59 3.96 -0.78
C ASN A 116 -4.21 4.61 -0.81
N SER A 117 -3.18 3.90 -0.37
CA SER A 117 -1.80 4.41 -0.39
C SER A 117 -1.18 4.39 -1.80
N ALA A 118 -1.50 3.39 -2.62
CA ALA A 118 -0.96 3.31 -3.97
C ALA A 118 -1.39 4.49 -4.85
N LEU A 119 -2.65 4.94 -4.74
CA LEU A 119 -3.14 6.13 -5.46
C LEU A 119 -2.34 7.38 -5.08
N ALA A 120 -2.13 7.61 -3.79
CA ALA A 120 -1.35 8.77 -3.34
C ALA A 120 0.10 8.71 -3.82
N GLN A 121 0.76 7.55 -3.69
CA GLN A 121 2.14 7.37 -4.11
C GLN A 121 2.31 7.56 -5.62
N CYS A 122 1.45 6.98 -6.44
CA CYS A 122 1.51 7.16 -7.89
C CYS A 122 1.20 8.61 -8.32
N TYR A 123 0.29 9.29 -7.63
CA TYR A 123 0.05 10.71 -7.85
C TYR A 123 1.33 11.53 -7.62
N TYR A 124 1.99 11.35 -6.49
CA TYR A 124 3.23 12.09 -6.19
C TYR A 124 4.37 11.72 -7.15
N CYS A 125 4.53 10.44 -7.50
CA CYS A 125 5.47 10.03 -8.54
C CYS A 125 5.22 10.80 -9.86
N LYS A 126 3.96 10.92 -10.27
CA LYS A 126 3.59 11.67 -11.48
C LYS A 126 3.93 13.16 -11.37
N GLN A 127 3.67 13.77 -10.21
CA GLN A 127 3.99 15.19 -9.99
C GLN A 127 5.50 15.46 -10.05
N GLU A 128 6.31 14.49 -9.63
CA GLU A 128 7.79 14.56 -9.70
C GLU A 128 8.37 14.19 -11.07
N GLY A 129 7.52 13.96 -12.09
CA GLY A 129 7.94 13.65 -13.45
C GLY A 129 8.38 12.20 -13.66
N THR A 130 8.12 11.31 -12.70
CA THR A 130 8.35 9.88 -12.86
C THR A 130 7.45 9.32 -13.96
N THR A 131 8.00 8.44 -14.81
CA THR A 131 7.26 7.76 -15.87
C THR A 131 7.02 6.28 -15.58
N ASN A 132 7.88 5.67 -14.77
CA ASN A 132 7.85 4.24 -14.47
C ASN A 132 7.91 4.01 -12.96
N VAL A 133 7.11 3.08 -12.47
CA VAL A 133 7.17 2.61 -11.08
C VAL A 133 7.46 1.13 -11.03
N THR A 134 8.26 0.73 -10.06
CA THR A 134 8.64 -0.67 -9.85
C THR A 134 8.35 -1.08 -8.42
N THR A 135 7.90 -2.31 -8.24
CA THR A 135 7.71 -2.88 -6.91
C THR A 135 7.88 -4.38 -6.87
N GLU A 136 8.18 -4.86 -5.67
CA GLU A 136 8.05 -6.25 -5.29
C GLU A 136 6.69 -6.45 -4.59
N THR A 137 6.12 -7.66 -4.69
CA THR A 137 4.89 -8.02 -4.00
C THR A 137 4.88 -9.50 -3.63
N GLY A 138 4.54 -9.82 -2.41
CA GLY A 138 4.38 -11.22 -1.95
C GLY A 138 3.14 -11.86 -2.57
N ALA A 139 2.00 -11.76 -1.91
CA ALA A 139 0.73 -12.35 -2.35
C ALA A 139 0.03 -11.62 -3.53
N GLY A 140 0.59 -10.51 -4.01
CA GLY A 140 0.09 -9.76 -5.16
C GLY A 140 -0.88 -8.61 -4.83
N GLN A 141 -1.23 -8.37 -3.59
CA GLN A 141 -2.17 -7.29 -3.23
C GLN A 141 -1.58 -5.90 -3.51
N TRP A 142 -0.32 -5.68 -3.11
CA TRP A 142 0.37 -4.43 -3.35
C TRP A 142 0.62 -4.22 -4.85
N GLY A 143 1.12 -5.25 -5.55
CA GLY A 143 1.32 -5.19 -7.00
C GLY A 143 0.04 -4.84 -7.76
N ALA A 144 -1.11 -5.43 -7.38
CA ALA A 144 -2.39 -5.08 -7.99
C ALA A 144 -2.79 -3.62 -7.71
N ALA A 145 -2.58 -3.14 -6.47
CA ALA A 145 -2.88 -1.76 -6.10
C ALA A 145 -2.00 -0.76 -6.86
N LEU A 146 -0.69 -1.03 -6.94
CA LEU A 146 0.23 -0.18 -7.70
C LEU A 146 -0.09 -0.19 -9.20
N SER A 147 -0.39 -1.35 -9.78
CA SER A 147 -0.73 -1.45 -11.21
C SER A 147 -1.99 -0.63 -11.55
N TYR A 148 -3.01 -0.69 -10.70
CA TYR A 148 -4.20 0.13 -10.85
C TYR A 148 -3.88 1.63 -10.76
N ALA A 149 -3.19 2.04 -9.70
CA ALA A 149 -2.85 3.44 -9.47
C ALA A 149 -1.93 4.01 -10.57
N ALA A 150 -0.95 3.23 -11.02
CA ALA A 150 -0.09 3.58 -12.14
C ALA A 150 -0.90 3.83 -13.42
N LYS A 151 -1.87 2.94 -13.73
CA LYS A 151 -2.77 3.13 -14.88
C LYS A 151 -3.59 4.41 -14.77
N VAL A 152 -4.11 4.72 -13.57
CA VAL A 152 -4.90 5.94 -13.31
C VAL A 152 -4.08 7.19 -13.61
N PHE A 153 -2.83 7.25 -13.17
CA PHE A 153 -1.97 8.43 -13.32
C PHE A 153 -1.05 8.39 -14.55
N GLY A 154 -1.24 7.41 -15.45
CA GLY A 154 -0.48 7.33 -16.71
C GLY A 154 1.00 7.00 -16.50
N LEU A 155 1.30 6.12 -15.55
CA LEU A 155 2.63 5.57 -15.29
C LEU A 155 2.73 4.14 -15.85
N GLU A 156 3.93 3.73 -16.25
CA GLU A 156 4.23 2.32 -16.48
C GLU A 156 4.53 1.61 -15.16
N ALA A 157 4.14 0.35 -15.03
CA ALA A 157 4.39 -0.42 -13.82
C ALA A 157 5.08 -1.75 -14.11
N ALA A 158 6.16 -2.04 -13.36
CA ALA A 158 6.83 -3.34 -13.35
C ALA A 158 6.70 -3.97 -11.96
N VAL A 159 6.14 -5.18 -11.90
CA VAL A 159 5.87 -5.89 -10.64
C VAL A 159 6.63 -7.21 -10.59
N TYR A 160 7.42 -7.37 -9.55
CA TYR A 160 8.11 -8.62 -9.22
C TYR A 160 7.34 -9.33 -8.11
N GLN A 161 6.61 -10.39 -8.48
CA GLN A 161 5.81 -11.16 -7.51
C GLN A 161 6.56 -12.38 -7.02
N VAL A 162 6.50 -12.67 -5.72
CA VAL A 162 7.05 -13.91 -5.14
C VAL A 162 6.55 -15.11 -5.94
N LYS A 163 7.48 -15.88 -6.52
CA LYS A 163 7.23 -16.91 -7.55
C LYS A 163 6.22 -17.97 -7.08
N ILE A 164 6.36 -18.47 -5.86
CA ILE A 164 5.43 -19.46 -5.30
C ILE A 164 4.02 -18.89 -5.12
N SER A 165 3.91 -17.65 -4.67
CA SER A 165 2.62 -16.96 -4.53
C SER A 165 1.96 -16.69 -5.88
N MET A 166 2.75 -16.39 -6.92
CA MET A 166 2.28 -16.21 -8.28
C MET A 166 1.66 -17.51 -8.83
N GLN A 167 2.29 -18.65 -8.55
CA GLN A 167 1.77 -19.98 -8.95
C GLN A 167 0.48 -20.34 -8.19
N GLN A 168 0.43 -20.07 -6.89
CA GLN A 168 -0.74 -20.37 -6.05
C GLN A 168 -1.92 -19.43 -6.30
N LYS A 169 -1.66 -18.19 -6.76
CA LYS A 169 -2.68 -17.13 -6.94
C LYS A 169 -2.56 -16.47 -8.32
N PRO A 170 -2.74 -17.22 -9.43
CA PRO A 170 -2.49 -16.73 -10.78
C PRO A 170 -3.39 -15.55 -11.17
N TYR A 171 -4.60 -15.46 -10.63
CA TYR A 171 -5.54 -14.38 -10.91
C TYR A 171 -5.01 -12.99 -10.50
N ARG A 172 -4.12 -12.90 -9.50
CA ARG A 172 -3.50 -11.63 -9.13
C ARG A 172 -2.61 -11.07 -10.24
N SER A 173 -1.83 -11.94 -10.88
CA SER A 173 -1.02 -11.55 -12.03
C SER A 173 -1.88 -11.12 -13.22
N SER A 174 -3.03 -11.77 -13.44
CA SER A 174 -3.99 -11.37 -14.49
C SER A 174 -4.56 -9.99 -14.23
N ILE A 175 -4.96 -9.66 -13.00
CA ILE A 175 -5.44 -8.33 -12.61
C ILE A 175 -4.35 -7.27 -12.89
N MET A 176 -3.12 -7.50 -12.48
CA MET A 176 -2.01 -6.56 -12.72
C MET A 176 -1.80 -6.31 -14.21
N ARG A 177 -1.79 -7.36 -15.03
CA ARG A 177 -1.65 -7.25 -16.49
C ARG A 177 -2.84 -6.53 -17.15
N THR A 178 -4.05 -6.72 -16.63
CA THR A 178 -5.26 -6.00 -17.11
C THR A 178 -5.09 -4.49 -16.96
N PHE A 179 -4.39 -4.04 -15.91
CA PHE A 179 -4.05 -2.63 -15.73
C PHE A 179 -2.77 -2.20 -16.48
N GLY A 180 -2.19 -3.08 -17.28
CA GLY A 180 -1.04 -2.75 -18.13
C GLY A 180 0.32 -2.97 -17.49
N ALA A 181 0.41 -3.53 -16.27
CA ALA A 181 1.68 -3.81 -15.64
C ALA A 181 2.39 -5.02 -16.25
N THR A 182 3.72 -4.95 -16.34
CA THR A 182 4.54 -6.14 -16.52
C THR A 182 4.66 -6.89 -15.19
N VAL A 183 4.56 -8.23 -15.23
CA VAL A 183 4.59 -9.05 -14.01
C VAL A 183 5.53 -10.22 -14.19
N GLU A 184 6.53 -10.31 -13.33
CA GLU A 184 7.52 -11.38 -13.32
C GLU A 184 7.56 -12.09 -11.97
N GLY A 185 7.90 -13.38 -11.99
CA GLY A 185 8.13 -14.15 -10.76
C GLY A 185 9.52 -13.83 -10.19
N SER A 186 9.60 -13.44 -8.94
CA SER A 186 10.86 -13.14 -8.24
C SER A 186 11.30 -14.34 -7.38
N PRO A 187 12.60 -14.71 -7.42
CA PRO A 187 13.69 -14.09 -8.17
C PRO A 187 13.54 -14.29 -9.70
N SER A 188 13.98 -13.31 -10.50
CA SER A 188 13.85 -13.29 -11.97
C SER A 188 15.20 -13.24 -12.66
N MET A 189 15.31 -13.94 -13.80
CA MET A 189 16.48 -13.86 -14.68
C MET A 189 16.59 -12.53 -15.44
N SER A 190 15.58 -11.66 -15.39
CA SER A 190 15.62 -10.32 -15.98
C SER A 190 16.44 -9.31 -15.16
N THR A 191 16.63 -9.57 -13.86
CA THR A 191 17.38 -8.70 -12.96
C THR A 191 18.73 -9.26 -12.60
N ARG A 192 19.73 -8.39 -12.33
CA ARG A 192 21.07 -8.80 -11.89
C ARG A 192 20.98 -9.56 -10.56
N ALA A 193 20.30 -8.99 -9.56
CA ALA A 193 20.13 -9.63 -8.26
C ALA A 193 19.42 -10.99 -8.37
N GLY A 194 18.38 -11.09 -9.21
CA GLY A 194 17.67 -12.35 -9.44
C GLY A 194 18.56 -13.41 -10.09
N LYS A 195 19.40 -13.03 -11.07
CA LYS A 195 20.41 -13.95 -11.67
C LYS A 195 21.38 -14.49 -10.63
N ASP A 196 21.93 -13.59 -9.80
CA ASP A 196 22.89 -13.96 -8.77
C ASP A 196 22.26 -14.92 -7.74
N ILE A 197 21.03 -14.67 -7.33
CA ILE A 197 20.28 -15.53 -6.41
C ILE A 197 20.03 -16.91 -7.03
N ILE A 198 19.44 -16.97 -8.22
CA ILE A 198 19.11 -18.23 -8.92
C ILE A 198 20.37 -19.06 -9.20
N THR A 199 21.50 -18.41 -9.47
CA THR A 199 22.77 -19.11 -9.69
C THR A 199 23.29 -19.76 -8.40
N ARG A 200 23.10 -19.12 -7.25
CA ARG A 200 23.51 -19.65 -5.93
C ARG A 200 22.57 -20.74 -5.42
N ASP A 201 21.29 -20.53 -5.57
CA ASP A 201 20.23 -21.44 -5.14
C ASP A 201 19.03 -21.39 -6.10
N PRO A 202 18.94 -22.33 -7.05
CA PRO A 202 17.85 -22.40 -8.02
C PRO A 202 16.46 -22.62 -7.40
N HIS A 203 16.40 -23.09 -6.14
CA HIS A 203 15.16 -23.38 -5.42
C HIS A 203 14.75 -22.27 -4.44
N LEU A 204 15.60 -21.25 -4.30
CA LEU A 204 15.30 -20.15 -3.38
C LEU A 204 14.04 -19.39 -3.80
N SER A 205 13.17 -19.17 -2.84
CA SER A 205 12.03 -18.25 -2.97
C SER A 205 12.20 -17.12 -1.95
N LEU A 206 11.79 -15.88 -2.30
CA LEU A 206 11.85 -14.74 -1.40
C LEU A 206 11.14 -14.94 -0.05
N ILE A 207 10.30 -15.98 0.07
CA ILE A 207 9.71 -16.37 1.36
C ILE A 207 10.76 -16.92 2.35
N HIS A 208 11.94 -17.29 1.88
CA HIS A 208 13.01 -17.89 2.66
C HIS A 208 14.17 -16.92 2.98
N ILE A 209 14.01 -15.63 2.66
CA ILE A 209 14.99 -14.57 2.94
C ILE A 209 14.62 -13.82 4.23
#